data_68e040c08ef6324e17f2ca0a7e4c2f72
#
_entry.id   68e040c08ef6324e17f2ca0a7e4c2f72
#
_cell.length_a   1.000
_cell.length_b   1.000
_cell.length_c   1.000
_cell.angle_alpha   90.00
_cell.angle_beta   90.00
_cell.angle_gamma   90.00
#
_symmetry.space_group_name_H-M   'P 1'
#
loop_
_entity.id
_entity.type
_entity.pdbx_description
1 polymer ?
#
loop_
_entity_poly.entity_id
_entity_poly.type
_entity_poly.pdbx_seq_one_letter_code
_entity_poly.pdbx_strand_id
1 'polypeptide(L)'
;MQKGVPQIMDITSIRSVLHYLTRNILPTKFETAQQPEPNTIQLCFRGVDSQTWLEVSWNGDSPRILKINKPEKIGRESTLSKQIRYGLKYMALISIDQDDFERVIKFSFAKKPGAVSYTHLTLPTTYEV
;
A
#
# COMPACT_ATOMS: atom_id res chain seq x y z
N MET A 1 6.17 13.51 22.82
CA MET A 1 6.40 13.37 22.09
C MET A 1 5.93 13.90 21.05
N GLN A 2 6.29 13.97 20.43
CA GLN A 2 5.93 14.49 19.43
C GLN A 2 5.03 13.77 18.74
N LYS A 3 4.17 13.90 18.70
CA LYS A 3 3.40 13.33 18.09
C LYS A 3 2.98 13.98 17.12
N GLY A 4 2.46 14.25 16.78
CA GLY A 4 2.04 15.03 15.79
C GLY A 4 3.01 15.27 14.73
N VAL A 5 3.81 14.38 14.52
CA VAL A 5 4.75 14.53 13.44
C VAL A 5 4.00 14.67 12.15
N PRO A 6 4.31 15.66 11.35
CA PRO A 6 3.63 15.81 10.08
C PRO A 6 3.80 14.59 9.22
N GLN A 7 2.83 14.34 8.42
CA GLN A 7 2.84 13.17 7.57
C GLN A 7 3.37 13.44 6.18
N ILE A 8 4.21 14.45 6.07
CA ILE A 8 4.85 14.72 4.79
C ILE A 8 5.93 13.68 4.58
N MET A 9 5.82 12.94 3.52
CA MET A 9 6.78 11.88 3.24
C MET A 9 7.64 12.30 2.07
N ASP A 10 8.92 12.49 2.34
CA ASP A 10 9.86 12.67 1.28
C ASP A 10 10.40 11.29 0.91
N ILE A 11 11.35 11.26 0.00
CA ILE A 11 11.90 10.01 -0.48
C ILE A 11 12.49 9.19 0.67
N THR A 12 13.18 9.87 1.58
CA THR A 12 13.81 9.17 2.70
C THR A 12 12.77 8.53 3.61
N SER A 13 11.71 9.28 3.93
CA SER A 13 10.67 8.76 4.81
C SER A 13 9.97 7.57 4.18
N ILE A 14 9.68 7.66 2.90
CA ILE A 14 9.03 6.55 2.21
C ILE A 14 9.92 5.33 2.23
N ARG A 15 11.22 5.50 1.99
CA ARG A 15 12.15 4.38 2.03
C ARG A 15 12.17 3.73 3.40
N SER A 16 12.11 4.53 4.45
CA SER A 16 12.11 3.98 5.82
C SER A 16 10.87 3.14 6.06
N VAL A 17 9.72 3.60 5.62
CA VAL A 17 8.49 2.86 5.77
C VAL A 17 8.55 1.55 4.98
N LEU A 18 9.02 1.62 3.74
CA LEU A 18 9.12 0.43 2.90
C LEU A 18 10.09 -0.58 3.51
N HIS A 19 11.17 -0.11 4.07
CA HIS A 19 12.14 -0.99 4.71
C HIS A 19 11.49 -1.71 5.89
N TYR A 20 10.75 -0.99 6.70
CA TYR A 20 10.05 -1.58 7.83
C TYR A 20 9.05 -2.65 7.35
N LEU A 21 8.27 -2.32 6.34
CA LEU A 21 7.26 -3.24 5.84
C LEU A 21 7.90 -4.50 5.25
N THR A 22 8.98 -4.32 4.53
CA THR A 22 9.68 -5.45 3.93
C THR A 22 10.19 -6.40 5.00
N ARG A 23 10.74 -5.86 6.07
CA ARG A 23 11.33 -6.69 7.11
C ARG A 23 10.32 -7.31 8.05
N ASN A 24 9.21 -6.64 8.28
CA ASN A 24 8.30 -7.04 9.35
C ASN A 24 6.97 -7.58 8.87
N ILE A 25 6.58 -7.30 7.65
CA ILE A 25 5.26 -7.67 7.17
C ILE A 25 5.30 -8.73 6.08
N LEU A 26 6.28 -8.65 5.20
CA LEU A 26 6.31 -9.52 4.03
C LEU A 26 6.89 -10.89 4.34
N PRO A 27 6.42 -11.93 3.68
CA PRO A 27 5.32 -11.92 2.72
C PRO A 27 3.98 -11.96 3.44
N THR A 28 2.94 -11.48 2.79
CA THR A 28 1.64 -11.44 3.42
C THR A 28 0.58 -11.52 2.31
N LYS A 29 -0.61 -11.98 2.68
CA LYS A 29 -1.67 -12.16 1.69
C LYS A 29 -2.53 -10.93 1.54
N PHE A 30 -2.88 -10.61 0.30
CA PHE A 30 -3.84 -9.54 0.07
C PHE A 30 -5.21 -9.98 0.53
N GLU A 31 -5.91 -9.11 1.24
CA GLU A 31 -7.23 -9.44 1.72
C GLU A 31 -8.30 -8.56 1.11
N THR A 32 -8.15 -7.25 1.18
CA THR A 32 -9.15 -6.35 0.62
C THR A 32 -8.57 -4.96 0.45
N ALA A 33 -9.33 -4.11 -0.20
CA ALA A 33 -8.96 -2.71 -0.41
C ALA A 33 -10.21 -1.86 -0.41
N GLN A 34 -10.04 -0.60 0.00
CA GLN A 34 -11.12 0.38 -0.09
C GLN A 34 -10.51 1.75 -0.34
N GLN A 35 -11.30 2.64 -0.87
CA GLN A 35 -10.84 3.97 -1.22
C GLN A 35 -11.71 5.02 -0.52
N PRO A 36 -11.23 5.58 0.60
CA PRO A 36 -12.03 6.55 1.35
C PRO A 36 -12.13 7.90 0.66
N GLU A 37 -11.10 8.26 -0.11
CA GLU A 37 -11.05 9.54 -0.81
C GLU A 37 -10.42 9.35 -2.17
N PRO A 38 -10.62 10.28 -3.09
CA PRO A 38 -10.11 10.11 -4.46
C PRO A 38 -8.60 9.88 -4.52
N ASN A 39 -7.85 10.41 -3.57
CA ASN A 39 -6.40 10.32 -3.59
C ASN A 39 -5.84 9.39 -2.52
N THR A 40 -6.64 8.50 -1.98
CA THR A 40 -6.22 7.64 -0.89
C THR A 40 -6.78 6.24 -1.08
N ILE A 41 -5.93 5.25 -0.93
CA ILE A 41 -6.37 3.85 -0.97
C ILE A 41 -5.89 3.16 0.31
N GLN A 42 -6.73 2.30 0.86
CA GLN A 42 -6.40 1.53 2.04
C GLN A 42 -6.36 0.06 1.65
N LEU A 43 -5.25 -0.59 1.93
CA LEU A 43 -5.01 -1.98 1.55
C LEU A 43 -4.90 -2.83 2.80
N CYS A 44 -5.54 -3.97 2.79
CA CYS A 44 -5.51 -4.88 3.92
C CYS A 44 -4.78 -6.15 3.56
N PHE A 45 -3.85 -6.54 4.40
CA PHE A 45 -3.08 -7.75 4.23
C PHE A 45 -3.21 -8.62 5.46
N ARG A 46 -3.20 -9.93 5.25
CA ARG A 46 -3.31 -10.87 6.37
C ARG A 46 -2.07 -11.71 6.45
N GLY A 47 -1.41 -11.64 7.61
CA GLY A 47 -0.28 -12.49 7.92
C GLY A 47 -0.75 -13.70 8.70
N VAL A 48 0.19 -14.36 9.39
CA VAL A 48 -0.11 -15.57 10.14
C VAL A 48 -1.03 -15.26 11.31
N ASP A 49 -0.68 -14.24 12.08
CA ASP A 49 -1.42 -13.96 13.31
C ASP A 49 -2.12 -12.62 13.32
N SER A 50 -2.01 -11.84 12.27
CA SER A 50 -2.53 -10.49 12.35
C SER A 50 -2.89 -9.95 10.98
N GLN A 51 -3.63 -8.87 11.01
CA GLN A 51 -4.03 -8.11 9.85
C GLN A 51 -3.22 -6.82 9.85
N THR A 52 -2.80 -6.39 8.68
CA THR A 52 -2.08 -5.12 8.53
C THR A 52 -2.81 -4.27 7.52
N TRP A 53 -3.06 -3.02 7.90
CA TRP A 53 -3.68 -2.05 7.01
C TRP A 53 -2.67 -1.00 6.64
N LEU A 54 -2.55 -0.75 5.34
CA LEU A 54 -1.69 0.30 4.81
C LEU A 54 -2.53 1.34 4.12
N GLU A 55 -2.23 2.59 4.36
CA GLU A 55 -2.89 3.68 3.67
C GLU A 55 -1.88 4.37 2.78
N VAL A 56 -2.18 4.45 1.50
CA VAL A 56 -1.34 5.15 0.54
C VAL A 56 -2.13 6.36 0.06
N SER A 57 -1.57 7.53 0.25
CA SER A 57 -2.21 8.77 -0.15
C SER A 57 -1.29 9.52 -1.10
N TRP A 58 -1.85 10.00 -2.20
CA TRP A 58 -1.09 10.81 -3.15
C TRP A 58 -1.69 12.19 -3.26
N ASN A 59 -2.25 12.66 -2.17
CA ASN A 59 -2.71 14.02 -2.08
C ASN A 59 -1.51 14.94 -2.27
N GLY A 60 -1.66 15.98 -3.08
CA GLY A 60 -0.55 16.84 -3.43
C GLY A 60 0.16 17.44 -2.25
N ASP A 61 -0.56 17.73 -1.19
CA ASP A 61 0.04 18.37 -0.02
C ASP A 61 0.75 17.42 0.90
N SER A 62 0.38 16.16 0.92
CA SER A 62 1.01 15.22 1.82
C SER A 62 0.95 13.79 1.28
N PRO A 63 1.73 13.54 0.24
CA PRO A 63 1.84 12.16 -0.23
C PRO A 63 2.46 11.30 0.86
N ARG A 64 1.91 10.11 1.09
CA ARG A 64 2.43 9.28 2.17
C ARG A 64 1.99 7.84 2.03
N ILE A 65 2.71 6.99 2.75
CA ILE A 65 2.32 5.61 2.97
C ILE A 65 2.47 5.35 4.45
N LEU A 66 1.43 4.79 5.08
CA LEU A 66 1.40 4.58 6.51
C LEU A 66 0.80 3.22 6.83
N LYS A 67 1.29 2.64 7.93
CA LYS A 67 0.58 1.54 8.55
C LYS A 67 -0.45 2.15 9.49
N ILE A 68 -1.70 1.74 9.36
CA ILE A 68 -2.79 2.33 10.14
C ILE A 68 -3.53 1.24 10.89
N ASN A 69 -4.36 1.66 11.85
CA ASN A 69 -5.27 0.75 12.51
C ASN A 69 -6.41 0.42 11.55
N LYS A 70 -7.12 -0.65 11.84
CA LYS A 70 -8.22 -1.06 10.99
C LYS A 70 -9.22 0.08 10.85
N PRO A 71 -9.47 0.55 9.62
CA PRO A 71 -10.39 1.67 9.42
C PRO A 71 -11.83 1.18 9.39
N GLU A 72 -12.74 2.12 9.46
CA GLU A 72 -14.14 1.80 9.29
C GLU A 72 -14.41 1.36 7.87
N LYS A 73 -15.31 0.42 7.72
CA LYS A 73 -15.66 -0.07 6.41
C LYS A 73 -16.44 1.00 5.65
N ILE A 74 -16.05 1.19 4.39
CA ILE A 74 -16.73 2.15 3.53
C ILE A 74 -17.80 1.42 2.77
N GLY A 75 -19.01 1.97 2.80
CA GLY A 75 -20.15 1.30 2.18
C GLY A 75 -20.18 1.37 0.68
N ARG A 76 -19.35 2.23 0.08
CA ARG A 76 -19.32 2.35 -1.37
C ARG A 76 -18.02 1.79 -1.91
N GLU A 77 -18.03 1.48 -3.19
CA GLU A 77 -16.88 0.88 -3.82
C GLU A 77 -16.46 1.75 -5.00
N SER A 78 -15.18 2.09 -5.07
CA SER A 78 -14.66 2.87 -6.18
C SER A 78 -14.19 1.92 -7.28
N THR A 79 -14.00 2.47 -8.47
CA THR A 79 -13.47 1.68 -9.58
C THR A 79 -12.09 1.15 -9.24
N LEU A 80 -11.26 2.00 -8.65
CA LEU A 80 -9.90 1.58 -8.30
C LEU A 80 -9.89 0.46 -7.27
N SER A 81 -10.67 0.59 -6.19
CA SER A 81 -10.68 -0.45 -5.17
C SER A 81 -11.23 -1.75 -5.72
N LYS A 82 -12.20 -1.67 -6.61
CA LYS A 82 -12.77 -2.86 -7.24
C LYS A 82 -11.73 -3.56 -8.11
N GLN A 83 -11.00 -2.80 -8.92
CA GLN A 83 -9.98 -3.37 -9.78
C GLN A 83 -8.88 -4.02 -8.95
N ILE A 84 -8.48 -3.37 -7.87
CA ILE A 84 -7.45 -3.93 -6.99
C ILE A 84 -7.94 -5.22 -6.36
N ARG A 85 -9.15 -5.23 -5.84
CA ARG A 85 -9.66 -6.44 -5.18
C ARG A 85 -9.77 -7.62 -6.14
N TYR A 86 -10.24 -7.37 -7.35
CA TYR A 86 -10.36 -8.46 -8.31
C TYR A 86 -9.01 -8.89 -8.86
N GLY A 87 -8.12 -7.95 -9.10
CA GLY A 87 -6.82 -8.27 -9.67
C GLY A 87 -5.87 -8.97 -8.72
N LEU A 88 -6.01 -8.71 -7.43
CA LEU A 88 -5.07 -9.25 -6.44
C LEU A 88 -5.66 -10.32 -5.54
N LYS A 89 -6.87 -10.74 -5.85
CA LYS A 89 -7.55 -11.74 -5.04
C LYS A 89 -6.71 -13.00 -4.93
N TYR A 90 -6.54 -13.47 -3.70
CA TYR A 90 -5.79 -14.69 -3.39
C TYR A 90 -4.29 -14.58 -3.66
N MET A 91 -3.77 -13.41 -3.89
CA MET A 91 -2.35 -13.25 -4.14
C MET A 91 -1.60 -12.84 -2.89
N ALA A 92 -0.32 -13.15 -2.86
CA ALA A 92 0.55 -12.78 -1.76
C ALA A 92 1.43 -11.62 -2.18
N LEU A 93 1.55 -10.64 -1.29
CA LEU A 93 2.46 -9.53 -1.50
C LEU A 93 3.87 -10.03 -1.20
N ILE A 94 4.74 -9.93 -2.17
CA ILE A 94 6.10 -10.45 -2.08
C ILE A 94 7.11 -9.34 -1.83
N SER A 95 6.93 -8.19 -2.46
CA SER A 95 7.87 -7.10 -2.29
C SER A 95 7.18 -5.77 -2.52
N ILE A 96 7.77 -4.74 -1.93
CA ILE A 96 7.32 -3.37 -2.10
C ILE A 96 8.56 -2.56 -2.42
N ASP A 97 8.56 -1.88 -3.56
CA ASP A 97 9.69 -1.10 -4.00
C ASP A 97 9.28 0.30 -4.38
N GLN A 98 10.20 1.22 -4.22
CA GLN A 98 9.98 2.59 -4.66
C GLN A 98 10.79 2.83 -5.91
N ASP A 99 10.13 3.34 -6.93
CA ASP A 99 10.83 3.75 -8.14
C ASP A 99 10.94 5.28 -8.08
N ASP A 100 12.13 5.75 -7.73
CA ASP A 100 12.34 7.19 -7.58
C ASP A 100 12.19 7.93 -8.89
N PHE A 101 12.57 7.27 -9.96
CA PHE A 101 12.54 7.88 -11.26
C PHE A 101 11.11 8.13 -11.71
N GLU A 102 10.24 7.16 -11.50
CA GLU A 102 8.85 7.29 -11.89
C GLU A 102 7.97 7.81 -10.78
N ARG A 103 8.52 7.91 -9.57
CA ARG A 103 7.81 8.44 -8.42
C ARG A 103 6.57 7.63 -8.09
N VAL A 104 6.75 6.32 -8.07
CA VAL A 104 5.67 5.41 -7.73
C VAL A 104 6.18 4.39 -6.73
N ILE A 105 5.25 3.80 -6.00
CA ILE A 105 5.52 2.64 -5.17
C ILE A 105 4.96 1.45 -5.91
N LYS A 106 5.78 0.42 -6.05
CA LYS A 106 5.39 -0.77 -6.77
C LYS A 106 5.22 -1.93 -5.79
N PHE A 107 4.04 -2.48 -5.76
CA PHE A 107 3.73 -3.66 -4.97
C PHE A 107 3.75 -4.86 -5.91
N SER A 108 4.52 -5.88 -5.58
CA SER A 108 4.64 -7.07 -6.43
C SER A 108 3.97 -8.25 -5.74
N PHE A 109 3.06 -8.89 -6.46
CA PHE A 109 2.25 -9.98 -5.93
C PHE A 109 2.48 -11.25 -6.74
N ALA A 110 2.40 -12.40 -6.07
CA ALA A 110 2.50 -13.69 -6.73
C ALA A 110 1.40 -14.59 -6.19
N LYS A 111 1.00 -15.57 -6.99
CA LYS A 111 -0.04 -16.50 -6.55
C LYS A 111 0.47 -17.40 -5.45
N LYS A 112 1.75 -17.68 -5.44
CA LYS A 112 2.36 -18.48 -4.39
C LYS A 112 3.84 -18.16 -4.34
N PRO A 113 4.48 -18.44 -3.21
CA PRO A 113 5.92 -18.21 -3.11
C PRO A 113 6.68 -19.00 -4.16
N GLY A 114 7.70 -18.38 -4.71
CA GLY A 114 8.50 -19.04 -5.74
C GLY A 114 7.93 -18.98 -7.12
N ALA A 115 6.79 -18.37 -7.33
CA ALA A 115 6.22 -18.22 -8.66
C ALA A 115 7.14 -17.35 -9.49
N VAL A 116 7.18 -17.61 -10.79
CA VAL A 116 8.03 -16.81 -11.68
C VAL A 116 7.27 -15.66 -12.30
N SER A 117 5.97 -15.64 -12.12
CA SER A 117 5.13 -14.63 -12.71
C SER A 117 4.56 -13.74 -11.61
N TYR A 118 4.65 -12.43 -11.77
CA TYR A 118 4.18 -11.48 -10.77
C TYR A 118 3.16 -10.53 -11.35
N THR A 119 2.24 -10.10 -10.48
CA THR A 119 1.32 -9.03 -10.79
C THR A 119 1.77 -7.80 -10.04
N HIS A 120 1.76 -6.66 -10.68
CA HIS A 120 2.23 -5.43 -10.06
C HIS A 120 1.08 -4.46 -9.88
N LEU A 121 1.10 -3.78 -8.72
CA LEU A 121 0.24 -2.64 -8.48
C LEU A 121 1.16 -1.45 -8.23
N THR A 122 1.00 -0.38 -8.99
CA THR A 122 1.80 0.81 -8.79
C THR A 122 0.91 1.96 -8.37
N LEU A 123 1.35 2.70 -7.37
CA LEU A 123 0.61 3.83 -6.85
C LEU A 123 1.54 5.04 -6.82
N PRO A 124 1.03 6.23 -7.12
CA PRO A 124 1.88 7.41 -7.14
C PRO A 124 2.35 7.78 -5.74
N THR A 125 3.55 8.37 -5.66
CA THR A 125 4.08 8.83 -4.39
C THR A 125 4.17 10.34 -4.34
N THR A 126 3.91 11.02 -5.42
CA THR A 126 3.94 12.46 -5.43
C THR A 126 2.80 12.98 -6.27
N TYR A 127 2.45 14.22 -6.01
CA TYR A 127 1.42 14.89 -6.75
C TYR A 127 1.99 15.37 -8.09
N GLU A 128 1.24 15.13 -9.13
CA GLU A 128 1.63 15.58 -10.46
C GLU A 128 0.85 16.82 -10.80
N VAL A 129 1.50 17.85 -11.15
CA VAL A 129 0.80 19.08 -11.54
C VAL A 129 0.63 19.13 -13.03
#